data_9431bef3e421a40299285daad1d8f14f
#
_entry.id   9431bef3e421a40299285daad1d8f14f
#
_cell.length_a   1.000
_cell.length_b   1.000
_cell.length_c   1.000
_cell.angle_alpha   90.00
_cell.angle_beta   90.00
_cell.angle_gamma   90.00
#
_symmetry.space_group_name_H-M   'P 1'
#
loop_
_entity.id
_entity.type
_entity.pdbx_description
1 polymer ?
#
loop_
_entity_poly.entity_id
_entity_poly.type
_entity_poly.pdbx_seq_one_letter_code
_entity_poly.pdbx_strand_id
1 'polypeptide(L)'
;MGFYTKYGDGGVDVSPIADLLKSEVREIANALEINKSILEAKPTDGLWDDNRTDEQQLNASYEELEWAMKQTYNGKKIDSFSTKEKQILTTFYKHNNANKHKMNPIPVCNIPLELK
;
A
#
# COMPACT_ATOMS: atom_id res chain seq x y z
N MET A 1 0.95 -4.06 -0.12
CA MET A 1 -0.46 -4.33 -0.47
C MET A 1 -0.76 -4.07 -1.96
N GLY A 2 0.02 -3.27 -2.66
CA GLY A 2 -0.09 -3.03 -4.12
C GLY A 2 -1.25 -2.13 -4.54
N PHE A 3 -1.71 -1.24 -3.67
CA PHE A 3 -2.73 -0.25 -4.01
C PHE A 3 -2.08 0.97 -4.68
N TYR A 4 -1.62 0.77 -5.91
CA TYR A 4 -0.98 1.77 -6.77
C TYR A 4 -0.97 1.30 -8.22
N THR A 5 -0.76 2.22 -9.15
CA THR A 5 -0.50 1.89 -10.56
C THR A 5 0.91 1.33 -10.69
N LYS A 6 1.06 0.14 -11.23
CA LYS A 6 2.38 -0.49 -11.41
C LYS A 6 3.30 0.46 -12.19
N TYR A 7 4.45 0.77 -11.59
CA TYR A 7 5.43 1.76 -12.06
C TYR A 7 4.91 3.20 -12.21
N GLY A 8 3.70 3.51 -11.71
CA GLY A 8 3.15 4.87 -11.79
C GLY A 8 4.08 5.92 -11.16
N ASP A 9 4.54 5.64 -9.93
CA ASP A 9 5.46 6.50 -9.19
C ASP A 9 6.93 6.07 -9.33
N GLY A 10 7.22 5.08 -10.18
CA GLY A 10 8.57 4.51 -10.36
C GLY A 10 9.41 5.18 -11.44
N GLY A 11 8.88 6.18 -12.15
CA GLY A 11 9.61 6.93 -13.18
C GLY A 11 10.44 8.07 -12.60
N VAL A 12 11.24 7.78 -11.58
CA VAL A 12 12.03 8.77 -10.83
C VAL A 12 13.47 8.29 -10.65
N ASP A 13 14.41 9.23 -10.59
CA ASP A 13 15.82 8.92 -10.33
C ASP A 13 16.08 8.63 -8.85
N VAL A 14 15.27 9.22 -7.94
CA VAL A 14 15.38 9.05 -6.50
C VAL A 14 13.99 8.92 -5.88
N SER A 15 13.82 7.99 -4.96
CA SER A 15 12.58 7.82 -4.19
C SER A 15 12.89 7.86 -2.68
N PRO A 16 13.04 9.04 -2.07
CA PRO A 16 13.61 9.22 -0.73
C PRO A 16 12.75 8.64 0.40
N ILE A 17 11.45 8.48 0.19
CA ILE A 17 10.49 7.98 1.19
C ILE A 17 9.92 6.59 0.85
N ALA A 18 10.52 5.88 -0.13
CA ALA A 18 9.99 4.60 -0.60
C ALA A 18 10.01 3.49 0.48
N ASP A 19 10.89 3.60 1.46
CA ASP A 19 11.05 2.64 2.56
C ASP A 19 10.19 2.98 3.79
N LEU A 20 9.41 4.04 3.73
CA LEU A 20 8.60 4.52 4.83
C LEU A 20 7.15 4.06 4.73
N LEU A 21 6.57 3.71 5.88
CA LEU A 21 5.14 3.53 6.04
C LEU A 21 4.41 4.89 6.03
N LYS A 22 3.12 4.89 5.77
CA LYS A 22 2.31 6.13 5.73
C LYS A 22 2.31 6.86 7.07
N SER A 23 2.30 6.13 8.18
CA SER A 23 2.46 6.69 9.54
C SER A 23 3.81 7.38 9.71
N GLU A 24 4.90 6.76 9.28
CA GLU A 24 6.26 7.31 9.36
C GLU A 24 6.45 8.55 8.49
N VAL A 25 5.85 8.58 7.30
CA VAL A 25 5.82 9.78 6.45
C VAL A 25 5.14 10.94 7.19
N ARG A 26 4.02 10.69 7.89
CA ARG A 26 3.33 11.71 8.68
C ARG A 26 4.16 12.20 9.87
N GLU A 27 4.86 11.30 10.56
CA GLU A 27 5.76 11.65 11.67
C GLU A 27 6.90 12.56 11.19
N ILE A 28 7.55 12.22 10.09
CA ILE A 28 8.62 13.04 9.49
C ILE A 28 8.06 14.40 9.04
N ALA A 29 6.91 14.42 8.40
CA ALA A 29 6.28 15.66 7.95
C ALA A 29 5.93 16.58 9.13
N ASN A 30 5.48 16.03 10.27
CA ASN A 30 5.30 16.79 11.51
C ASN A 30 6.63 17.32 12.05
N ALA A 31 7.68 16.52 12.08
CA ALA A 31 9.00 16.93 12.55
C ALA A 31 9.63 18.03 11.68
N LEU A 32 9.30 18.04 10.38
CA LEU A 32 9.71 19.06 9.42
C LEU A 32 8.78 20.28 9.37
N GLU A 33 7.80 20.36 10.28
CA GLU A 33 6.82 21.46 10.36
C GLU A 33 6.07 21.71 9.04
N ILE A 34 5.78 20.65 8.28
CA ILE A 34 4.98 20.75 7.06
C ILE A 34 3.60 21.30 7.38
N ASN A 35 3.09 22.15 6.48
CA ASN A 35 1.81 22.84 6.66
C ASN A 35 0.67 21.87 7.02
N LYS A 36 -0.12 22.23 8.03
CA LYS A 36 -1.25 21.42 8.51
C LYS A 36 -2.23 21.03 7.43
N SER A 37 -2.50 21.90 6.46
CA SER A 37 -3.39 21.60 5.34
C SER A 37 -2.93 20.40 4.51
N ILE A 38 -1.62 20.15 4.45
CA ILE A 38 -1.02 19.00 3.77
C ILE A 38 -1.06 17.77 4.68
N LEU A 39 -0.70 17.93 5.96
CA LEU A 39 -0.69 16.86 6.95
C LEU A 39 -2.09 16.24 7.17
N GLU A 40 -3.12 17.09 7.18
CA GLU A 40 -4.52 16.72 7.43
C GLU A 40 -5.27 16.32 6.15
N ALA A 41 -4.67 16.50 4.97
CA ALA A 41 -5.27 16.11 3.71
C ALA A 41 -5.55 14.60 3.67
N LYS A 42 -6.78 14.24 3.37
CA LYS A 42 -7.16 12.83 3.23
C LYS A 42 -6.56 12.26 1.94
N PRO A 43 -5.87 11.11 1.99
CA PRO A 43 -5.35 10.45 0.80
C PRO A 43 -6.47 10.08 -0.17
N THR A 44 -6.34 10.49 -1.42
CA THR A 44 -7.26 10.15 -2.51
C THR A 44 -6.48 10.06 -3.82
N ASP A 45 -6.91 9.19 -4.72
CA ASP A 45 -6.36 9.09 -6.07
C ASP A 45 -6.89 10.18 -7.02
N GLY A 46 -7.93 10.92 -6.60
CA GLY A 46 -8.54 12.00 -7.38
C GLY A 46 -9.23 11.56 -8.69
N LEU A 47 -9.46 10.25 -8.86
CA LEU A 47 -10.03 9.68 -10.09
C LEU A 47 -11.57 9.62 -10.09
N TRP A 48 -12.19 9.89 -8.95
CA TRP A 48 -13.63 9.72 -8.76
C TRP A 48 -14.30 11.03 -8.37
N ASP A 49 -15.45 11.32 -8.95
CA ASP A 49 -16.22 12.54 -8.69
C ASP A 49 -16.81 12.60 -7.26
N ASP A 50 -16.88 11.47 -6.56
CA ASP A 50 -17.43 11.36 -5.20
C ASP A 50 -16.39 11.62 -4.09
N ASN A 51 -15.17 12.03 -4.43
CA ASN A 51 -14.07 12.34 -3.51
C ASN A 51 -13.77 11.22 -2.49
N ARG A 52 -14.02 9.95 -2.85
CA ARG A 52 -13.71 8.82 -1.99
C ARG A 52 -12.22 8.78 -1.64
N THR A 53 -11.94 8.45 -0.38
CA THR A 53 -10.56 8.29 0.09
C THR A 53 -10.04 6.87 -0.17
N ASP A 54 -8.72 6.72 -0.13
CA ASP A 54 -8.06 5.40 -0.21
C ASP A 54 -8.59 4.44 0.86
N GLU A 55 -8.75 4.92 2.11
CA GLU A 55 -9.26 4.11 3.22
C GLU A 55 -10.70 3.64 3.00
N GLN A 56 -11.54 4.49 2.39
CA GLN A 56 -12.90 4.09 2.00
C GLN A 56 -12.88 3.02 0.90
N GLN A 57 -12.01 3.14 -0.08
CA GLN A 57 -11.86 2.16 -1.15
C GLN A 57 -11.30 0.83 -0.63
N LEU A 58 -10.39 0.89 0.33
CA LEU A 58 -9.76 -0.29 0.94
C LEU A 58 -10.63 -0.92 2.04
N ASN A 59 -11.63 -0.18 2.56
CA ASN A 59 -12.45 -0.55 3.70
C ASN A 59 -11.61 -0.90 4.95
N ALA A 60 -10.53 -0.16 5.16
CA ALA A 60 -9.63 -0.25 6.31
C ALA A 60 -8.78 1.01 6.41
N SER A 61 -8.41 1.43 7.63
CA SER A 61 -7.50 2.55 7.83
C SER A 61 -6.05 2.18 7.52
N TYR A 62 -5.19 3.18 7.32
CA TYR A 62 -3.76 2.94 7.12
C TYR A 62 -3.14 2.26 8.33
N GLU A 63 -3.51 2.64 9.55
CA GLU A 63 -3.03 2.03 10.79
C GLU A 63 -3.42 0.54 10.88
N GLU A 64 -4.66 0.21 10.51
CA GLU A 64 -5.15 -1.18 10.45
C GLU A 64 -4.39 -2.01 9.42
N LEU A 65 -4.11 -1.43 8.25
CA LEU A 65 -3.35 -2.10 7.19
C LEU A 65 -1.87 -2.29 7.54
N GLU A 66 -1.25 -1.30 8.18
CA GLU A 66 0.13 -1.40 8.68
C GLU A 66 0.24 -2.44 9.78
N TRP A 67 -0.73 -2.48 10.69
CA TRP A 67 -0.82 -3.53 11.70
C TRP A 67 -0.92 -4.93 11.04
N ALA A 68 -1.82 -5.11 10.08
CA ALA A 68 -1.99 -6.39 9.38
C ALA A 68 -0.70 -6.82 8.66
N MET A 69 0.00 -5.88 8.03
CA MET A 69 1.28 -6.12 7.38
C MET A 69 2.33 -6.62 8.40
N LYS A 70 2.46 -5.95 9.55
CA LYS A 70 3.37 -6.36 10.63
C LYS A 70 3.05 -7.76 11.15
N GLN A 71 1.75 -8.11 11.31
CA GLN A 71 1.37 -9.46 11.74
C GLN A 71 1.72 -10.53 10.69
N THR A 72 1.57 -10.20 9.41
CA THR A 72 1.93 -11.08 8.29
C THR A 72 3.44 -11.42 8.30
N TYR A 73 4.29 -10.43 8.50
CA TYR A 73 5.74 -10.65 8.62
C TYR A 73 6.13 -11.46 9.86
N ASN A 74 5.40 -11.30 10.97
CA ASN A 74 5.67 -12.00 12.23
C ASN A 74 5.18 -13.46 12.24
N GLY A 75 4.50 -13.93 11.19
CA GLY A 75 4.06 -15.32 11.05
C GLY A 75 3.07 -15.80 12.09
N LYS A 76 2.32 -14.89 12.76
CA LYS A 76 1.31 -15.27 13.75
C LYS A 76 0.14 -15.99 13.10
N LYS A 77 -0.35 -17.05 13.76
CA LYS A 77 -1.51 -17.81 13.29
C LYS A 77 -2.79 -16.96 13.37
N ILE A 78 -3.61 -17.02 12.32
CA ILE A 78 -4.87 -16.24 12.21
C ILE A 78 -5.84 -16.54 13.37
N ASP A 79 -5.81 -17.75 13.91
CA ASP A 79 -6.73 -18.17 14.98
C ASP A 79 -6.56 -17.42 16.30
N SER A 80 -5.38 -16.83 16.54
CA SER A 80 -5.07 -16.08 17.77
C SER A 80 -5.63 -14.66 17.80
N PHE A 81 -6.30 -14.21 16.74
CA PHE A 81 -6.79 -12.83 16.61
C PHE A 81 -8.29 -12.72 16.88
N SER A 82 -8.71 -11.54 17.35
CA SER A 82 -10.12 -11.18 17.55
C SER A 82 -10.87 -11.14 16.21
N THR A 83 -12.21 -11.14 16.27
CA THR A 83 -13.05 -11.08 15.05
C THR A 83 -12.74 -9.85 14.18
N LYS A 84 -12.54 -8.68 14.79
CA LYS A 84 -12.20 -7.44 14.07
C LYS A 84 -10.83 -7.57 13.40
N GLU A 85 -9.82 -8.05 14.10
CA GLU A 85 -8.48 -8.26 13.56
C GLU A 85 -8.47 -9.26 12.41
N LYS A 86 -9.25 -10.33 12.49
CA LYS A 86 -9.42 -11.29 11.38
C LYS A 86 -10.04 -10.66 10.15
N GLN A 87 -11.00 -9.75 10.31
CA GLN A 87 -11.57 -8.98 9.19
C GLN A 87 -10.53 -8.10 8.51
N ILE A 88 -9.72 -7.37 9.30
CA ILE A 88 -8.64 -6.52 8.78
C ILE A 88 -7.60 -7.35 8.03
N LEU A 89 -7.16 -8.48 8.60
CA LEU A 89 -6.24 -9.42 7.94
C LEU A 89 -6.83 -9.97 6.64
N THR A 90 -8.10 -10.34 6.63
CA THR A 90 -8.78 -10.82 5.42
C THR A 90 -8.81 -9.75 4.33
N THR A 91 -9.13 -8.51 4.69
CA THR A 91 -9.09 -7.36 3.77
C THR A 91 -7.68 -7.14 3.22
N PHE A 92 -6.67 -7.15 4.09
CA PHE A 92 -5.26 -7.02 3.70
C PHE A 92 -4.84 -8.12 2.71
N TYR A 93 -5.09 -9.39 3.02
CA TYR A 93 -4.73 -10.51 2.15
C TYR A 93 -5.48 -10.47 0.82
N LYS A 94 -6.76 -10.12 0.81
CA LYS A 94 -7.54 -9.95 -0.42
C LYS A 94 -6.86 -8.97 -1.37
N HIS A 95 -6.55 -7.76 -0.89
CA HIS A 95 -5.90 -6.73 -1.71
C HIS A 95 -4.45 -7.10 -2.07
N ASN A 96 -3.69 -7.66 -1.13
CA ASN A 96 -2.31 -8.10 -1.38
C ASN A 96 -2.26 -9.16 -2.49
N ASN A 97 -3.10 -10.18 -2.42
CA ASN A 97 -3.14 -11.26 -3.42
C ASN A 97 -3.60 -10.75 -4.79
N ALA A 98 -4.65 -9.93 -4.85
CA ALA A 98 -5.14 -9.35 -6.10
C ALA A 98 -4.09 -8.47 -6.79
N ASN A 99 -3.29 -7.75 -6.00
CA ASN A 99 -2.29 -6.81 -6.50
C ASN A 99 -0.86 -7.37 -6.55
N LYS A 100 -0.66 -8.63 -6.20
CA LYS A 100 0.68 -9.25 -6.11
C LYS A 100 1.50 -9.07 -7.40
N HIS A 101 0.85 -9.11 -8.56
CA HIS A 101 1.50 -8.88 -9.85
C HIS A 101 2.12 -7.47 -9.98
N LYS A 102 1.59 -6.47 -9.27
CA LYS A 102 2.13 -5.10 -9.27
C LYS A 102 3.43 -4.98 -8.47
N MET A 103 3.61 -5.83 -7.46
CA MET A 103 4.78 -5.85 -6.59
C MET A 103 5.93 -6.69 -7.14
N ASN A 104 5.69 -7.47 -8.19
CA ASN A 104 6.70 -8.28 -8.88
C ASN A 104 7.20 -7.57 -10.14
N PRO A 105 8.42 -7.84 -10.61
CA PRO A 105 8.91 -7.37 -11.90
C PRO A 105 7.94 -7.75 -13.04
N ILE A 106 7.97 -6.98 -14.12
CA ILE A 106 7.19 -7.31 -15.33
C ILE A 106 7.72 -8.63 -15.90
N PRO A 107 6.83 -9.62 -16.17
CA PRO A 107 7.24 -10.81 -16.91
C PRO A 107 7.78 -10.44 -18.30
N VAL A 108 8.94 -10.96 -18.63
CA VAL A 108 9.58 -10.76 -19.94
C VAL A 108 9.42 -12.03 -20.75
N CYS A 109 8.88 -11.90 -21.98
CA CYS A 109 8.84 -12.99 -22.93
C CYS A 109 10.25 -13.23 -23.48
N ASN A 110 10.82 -14.39 -23.21
CA ASN A 110 12.09 -14.81 -23.79
C ASN A 110 11.82 -15.50 -25.12
N ILE A 111 12.14 -14.80 -26.21
CA ILE A 111 12.02 -15.37 -27.57
C ILE A 111 13.24 -16.28 -27.79
N PRO A 112 13.04 -17.56 -28.17
CA PRO A 112 14.12 -18.45 -28.52
C PRO A 112 14.99 -17.90 -29.64
N LEU A 113 16.30 -18.21 -29.61
CA LEU A 113 17.27 -17.66 -30.58
C LEU A 113 16.92 -18.04 -32.02
N GLU A 114 16.37 -19.24 -32.23
CA GLU A 114 15.93 -19.74 -33.54
C GLU A 114 14.73 -18.99 -34.12
N LEU A 115 14.05 -18.14 -33.32
CA LEU A 115 12.91 -17.32 -33.75
C LEU A 115 13.25 -15.83 -33.80
N LYS A 116 14.49 -15.45 -33.56
CA LYS A 116 15.04 -14.10 -33.69
C LYS A 116 15.77 -13.95 -35.01
#